data_e635d47ce98ba531be36cc85f9e96877
#
_entry.id   e635d47ce98ba531be36cc85f9e96877
#
_cell.length_a   1.000
_cell.length_b   1.000
_cell.length_c   1.000
_cell.angle_alpha   90.00
_cell.angle_beta   90.00
_cell.angle_gamma   90.00
#
_symmetry.space_group_name_H-M   'P 1'
#
loop_
_entity.id
_entity.type
_entity.pdbx_description
1 polymer ?
#
loop_
_entity_poly.entity_id
_entity_poly.type
_entity_poly.pdbx_seq_one_letter_code
_entity_poly.pdbx_strand_id
1 'polypeptide(L)'
;MSLGNVLGTASISTISLQIVNRCFDVRLIGSKPAPKQQATEFGSAFAAIEANRWLPLGLLAAGTLGAVVTPHAPLAAFAAMSGVMLRPHRAVAVALLVWLIDQATGFGLRGYPLEQLSLTWAVVMGAGTVAVALLASQGPGFRRRSWSGHALWSLLALTGGFLLYQGTIALVYPVIVDGHAMGADVITGLLRQQLLWGGALALGHGLWLRLNITQTASIRPAKSPGEPGL
;
A
#
# COMPACT_ATOMS: atom_id res chain seq x y z
N MET A 1 10.62 -48.54 27.82
CA MET A 1 11.45 -47.34 27.73
C MET A 1 11.09 -46.63 26.43
N SER A 2 10.27 -45.58 26.52
CA SER A 2 9.79 -44.81 25.35
C SER A 2 10.38 -43.44 25.44
N LEU A 3 11.23 -43.06 24.45
CA LEU A 3 11.77 -41.72 24.30
C LEU A 3 10.83 -40.98 23.31
N GLY A 4 9.99 -40.12 23.91
CA GLY A 4 9.08 -39.28 23.16
C GLY A 4 9.85 -38.11 22.49
N ASN A 5 9.65 -38.01 21.19
CA ASN A 5 10.04 -36.86 20.36
C ASN A 5 9.33 -35.57 20.79
N VAL A 6 10.08 -34.62 21.35
CA VAL A 6 9.67 -33.22 21.45
C VAL A 6 10.49 -32.44 20.43
N LEU A 7 10.06 -32.48 19.18
CA LEU A 7 10.47 -31.50 18.17
C LEU A 7 9.31 -30.54 17.99
N GLY A 8 9.37 -29.42 18.74
CA GLY A 8 8.49 -28.27 18.52
C GLY A 8 8.74 -27.70 17.13
N THR A 9 7.78 -27.87 16.23
CA THR A 9 7.73 -27.17 14.95
C THR A 9 7.46 -25.68 15.19
N ALA A 10 8.51 -24.93 15.52
CA ALA A 10 8.44 -23.48 15.42
C ALA A 10 8.22 -23.14 13.94
N SER A 11 7.02 -22.67 13.63
CA SER A 11 6.62 -22.34 12.27
C SER A 11 7.59 -21.33 11.66
N ILE A 12 8.19 -21.67 10.54
CA ILE A 12 9.16 -20.84 9.78
C ILE A 12 8.56 -19.45 9.50
N SER A 13 7.23 -19.35 9.40
CA SER A 13 6.50 -18.09 9.21
C SER A 13 6.68 -17.08 10.36
N THR A 14 6.76 -17.56 11.61
CA THR A 14 6.90 -16.68 12.79
C THR A 14 8.31 -16.10 12.90
N ILE A 15 9.32 -16.88 12.52
CA ILE A 15 10.73 -16.45 12.56
C ILE A 15 11.00 -15.40 11.46
N SER A 16 10.47 -15.59 10.25
CA SER A 16 10.64 -14.62 9.16
C SER A 16 9.99 -13.27 9.48
N LEU A 17 8.82 -13.26 10.12
CA LEU A 17 8.14 -12.02 10.52
C LEU A 17 8.90 -11.26 11.61
N GLN A 18 9.53 -11.97 12.55
CA GLN A 18 10.32 -11.33 13.61
C GLN A 18 11.63 -10.73 13.09
N ILE A 19 12.27 -11.36 12.13
CA ILE A 19 13.51 -10.85 11.51
C ILE A 19 13.22 -9.57 10.73
N VAL A 20 12.16 -9.54 9.92
CA VAL A 20 11.74 -8.34 9.18
C VAL A 20 11.41 -7.20 10.14
N ASN A 21 10.67 -7.45 11.22
CA ASN A 21 10.36 -6.42 12.21
C ASN A 21 11.59 -5.91 12.96
N ARG A 22 12.61 -6.74 13.20
CA ARG A 22 13.87 -6.30 13.85
C ARG A 22 14.78 -5.53 12.90
N CYS A 23 14.86 -5.90 11.62
CA CYS A 23 15.66 -5.16 10.64
C CYS A 23 15.10 -3.77 10.34
N PHE A 24 13.78 -3.56 10.47
CA PHE A 24 13.14 -2.26 10.24
C PHE A 24 12.96 -1.39 11.50
N ASP A 25 13.41 -1.84 12.67
CA ASP A 25 13.49 -0.98 13.86
C ASP A 25 14.74 -0.06 13.80
N VAL A 26 14.99 0.50 12.61
CA VAL A 26 16.02 1.53 12.41
C VAL A 26 15.56 2.78 13.16
N ARG A 27 16.10 3.00 14.34
CA ARG A 27 16.05 4.32 14.97
C ARG A 27 16.75 5.29 14.03
N LEU A 28 15.95 6.09 13.31
CA LEU A 28 16.48 7.19 12.52
C LEU A 28 17.27 8.10 13.46
N ILE A 29 18.59 8.02 13.33
CA ILE A 29 19.55 8.81 14.11
C ILE A 29 19.21 10.29 13.83
N GLY A 30 18.75 11.00 14.86
CA GLY A 30 18.58 12.45 14.82
C GLY A 30 17.16 13.02 14.82
N SER A 31 16.09 12.24 14.72
CA SER A 31 14.75 12.79 14.94
C SER A 31 14.47 12.95 16.43
N LYS A 32 14.28 14.19 16.91
CA LYS A 32 13.67 14.44 18.22
C LYS A 32 12.41 13.57 18.34
N PRO A 33 12.28 12.74 19.40
CA PRO A 33 11.05 11.98 19.56
C PRO A 33 9.86 12.94 19.56
N ALA A 34 8.89 12.70 18.69
CA ALA A 34 7.66 13.46 18.73
C ALA A 34 7.07 13.38 20.14
N PRO A 35 6.57 14.47 20.72
CA PRO A 35 5.96 14.43 22.05
C PRO A 35 4.93 13.30 22.07
N LYS A 36 4.86 12.54 23.16
CA LYS A 36 3.94 11.38 23.29
C LYS A 36 2.50 11.74 22.89
N GLN A 37 2.09 12.97 23.15
CA GLN A 37 0.78 13.49 22.79
C GLN A 37 0.56 13.57 21.26
N GLN A 38 1.53 14.08 20.49
CA GLN A 38 1.41 14.15 19.03
C GLN A 38 1.37 12.75 18.39
N ALA A 39 2.14 11.80 18.91
CA ALA A 39 2.08 10.42 18.45
C ALA A 39 0.71 9.77 18.69
N THR A 40 0.04 10.12 19.80
CA THR A 40 -1.31 9.64 20.14
C THR A 40 -2.36 10.26 19.21
N GLU A 41 -2.28 11.56 18.93
CA GLU A 41 -3.20 12.28 18.04
C GLU A 41 -3.09 11.80 16.60
N PHE A 42 -1.86 11.62 16.10
CA PHE A 42 -1.62 11.05 14.77
C PHE A 42 -2.18 9.62 14.65
N GLY A 43 -1.91 8.77 15.65
CA GLY A 43 -2.37 7.40 15.66
C GLY A 43 -3.89 7.28 15.69
N SER A 44 -4.57 8.12 16.46
CA SER A 44 -6.04 8.16 16.53
C SER A 44 -6.67 8.66 15.22
N ALA A 45 -6.12 9.70 14.61
CA ALA A 45 -6.58 10.20 13.31
C ALA A 45 -6.37 9.16 12.21
N PHE A 46 -5.22 8.48 12.20
CA PHE A 46 -4.94 7.41 11.26
C PHE A 46 -5.95 6.26 11.41
N ALA A 47 -6.23 5.82 12.64
CA ALA A 47 -7.20 4.76 12.90
C ALA A 47 -8.62 5.14 12.49
N ALA A 48 -9.03 6.40 12.71
CA ALA A 48 -10.32 6.91 12.29
C ALA A 48 -10.48 6.90 10.76
N ILE A 49 -9.45 7.32 10.02
CA ILE A 49 -9.45 7.30 8.55
C ILE A 49 -9.43 5.86 8.03
N GLU A 50 -8.60 4.98 8.58
CA GLU A 50 -8.55 3.55 8.22
C GLU A 50 -9.90 2.85 8.41
N ALA A 51 -10.67 3.24 9.42
CA ALA A 51 -12.02 2.72 9.68
C ALA A 51 -13.10 3.32 8.77
N ASN A 52 -12.82 4.46 8.14
CA ASN A 52 -13.79 5.18 7.33
C ASN A 52 -14.17 4.39 6.07
N ARG A 53 -15.48 4.20 5.86
CA ARG A 53 -16.02 3.49 4.69
C ARG A 53 -15.82 4.22 3.36
N TRP A 54 -15.64 5.53 3.39
CA TRP A 54 -15.46 6.34 2.18
C TRP A 54 -14.05 6.24 1.59
N LEU A 55 -13.05 5.86 2.39
CA LEU A 55 -11.67 5.71 1.90
C LEU A 55 -11.54 4.63 0.83
N PRO A 56 -12.06 3.38 1.02
CA PRO A 56 -12.06 2.38 -0.04
C PRO A 56 -12.79 2.83 -1.31
N LEU A 57 -13.93 3.53 -1.15
CA LEU A 57 -14.71 4.04 -2.28
C LEU A 57 -13.95 5.13 -3.05
N GLY A 58 -13.27 6.04 -2.34
CA GLY A 58 -12.40 7.05 -2.96
C GLY A 58 -11.24 6.44 -3.74
N LEU A 59 -10.60 5.39 -3.19
CA LEU A 59 -9.55 4.64 -3.87
C LEU A 59 -10.07 3.91 -5.11
N LEU A 60 -11.26 3.31 -5.04
CA LEU A 60 -11.91 2.68 -6.19
C LEU A 60 -12.24 3.70 -7.27
N ALA A 61 -12.82 4.85 -6.91
CA ALA A 61 -13.14 5.91 -7.86
C ALA A 61 -11.88 6.44 -8.56
N ALA A 62 -10.81 6.69 -7.79
CA ALA A 62 -9.53 7.11 -8.35
C ALA A 62 -8.89 6.02 -9.22
N GLY A 63 -8.99 4.74 -8.81
CA GLY A 63 -8.51 3.59 -9.59
C GLY A 63 -9.26 3.42 -10.90
N THR A 64 -10.60 3.58 -10.88
CA THR A 64 -11.44 3.58 -12.09
C THR A 64 -11.04 4.71 -13.04
N LEU A 65 -10.84 5.91 -12.50
CA LEU A 65 -10.36 7.05 -13.29
C LEU A 65 -9.00 6.74 -13.91
N GLY A 66 -8.06 6.19 -13.14
CA GLY A 66 -6.76 5.74 -13.63
C GLY A 66 -6.88 4.72 -14.75
N ALA A 67 -7.75 3.71 -14.60
CA ALA A 67 -7.96 2.68 -15.60
C ALA A 67 -8.55 3.22 -16.91
N VAL A 68 -9.42 4.24 -16.84
CA VAL A 68 -10.06 4.83 -18.03
C VAL A 68 -9.13 5.82 -18.73
N VAL A 69 -8.43 6.66 -17.97
CA VAL A 69 -7.64 7.78 -18.53
C VAL A 69 -6.29 7.31 -19.07
N THR A 70 -5.72 6.27 -18.48
CA THR A 70 -4.37 5.80 -18.87
C THR A 70 -4.43 4.48 -19.66
N PRO A 71 -3.56 4.30 -20.67
CA PRO A 71 -3.53 3.05 -21.44
C PRO A 71 -3.25 1.82 -20.57
N HIS A 72 -2.45 1.99 -19.53
CA HIS A 72 -2.15 0.98 -18.51
C HIS A 72 -2.41 1.59 -17.15
N ALA A 73 -3.37 1.03 -16.40
CA ALA A 73 -3.64 1.52 -15.05
C ALA A 73 -2.40 1.40 -14.16
N PRO A 74 -2.12 2.39 -13.30
CA PRO A 74 -1.01 2.33 -12.37
C PRO A 74 -1.31 1.40 -11.19
N LEU A 75 -1.55 0.12 -11.47
CA LEU A 75 -2.02 -0.89 -10.53
C LEU A 75 -1.11 -1.00 -9.29
N ALA A 76 0.22 -0.93 -9.50
CA ALA A 76 1.16 -0.99 -8.39
C ALA A 76 1.01 0.21 -7.43
N ALA A 77 0.73 1.43 -7.94
CA ALA A 77 0.47 2.60 -7.10
C ALA A 77 -0.79 2.42 -6.26
N PHE A 78 -1.90 2.00 -6.89
CA PHE A 78 -3.16 1.77 -6.18
C PHE A 78 -3.05 0.64 -5.16
N ALA A 79 -2.38 -0.47 -5.51
CA ALA A 79 -2.15 -1.59 -4.61
C ALA A 79 -1.28 -1.18 -3.41
N ALA A 80 -0.15 -0.48 -3.64
CA ALA A 80 0.73 0.00 -2.59
C ALA A 80 0.01 0.97 -1.64
N MET A 81 -0.69 1.97 -2.18
CA MET A 81 -1.39 2.95 -1.36
C MET A 81 -2.60 2.34 -0.65
N SER A 82 -3.31 1.40 -1.25
CA SER A 82 -4.34 0.62 -0.55
C SER A 82 -3.76 -0.11 0.66
N GLY A 83 -2.61 -0.76 0.52
CA GLY A 83 -1.91 -1.45 1.62
C GLY A 83 -1.42 -0.50 2.72
N VAL A 84 -0.97 0.70 2.35
CA VAL A 84 -0.56 1.74 3.31
C VAL A 84 -1.74 2.30 4.09
N MET A 85 -2.89 2.53 3.44
CA MET A 85 -4.03 3.26 4.00
C MET A 85 -5.05 2.36 4.68
N LEU A 86 -5.21 1.11 4.24
CA LEU A 86 -6.27 0.21 4.65
C LEU A 86 -5.74 -0.98 5.45
N ARG A 87 -6.67 -1.68 6.12
CA ARG A 87 -6.40 -3.02 6.69
C ARG A 87 -6.16 -4.04 5.58
N PRO A 88 -5.33 -5.08 5.81
CA PRO A 88 -4.89 -6.00 4.74
C PRO A 88 -6.01 -6.56 3.87
N HIS A 89 -7.10 -7.07 4.49
CA HIS A 89 -8.22 -7.63 3.73
C HIS A 89 -8.95 -6.60 2.84
N ARG A 90 -9.11 -5.35 3.33
CA ARG A 90 -9.70 -4.25 2.55
C ARG A 90 -8.74 -3.77 1.46
N ALA A 91 -7.45 -3.73 1.77
CA ALA A 91 -6.42 -3.35 0.80
C ALA A 91 -6.39 -4.31 -0.39
N VAL A 92 -6.39 -5.62 -0.13
CA VAL A 92 -6.45 -6.64 -1.18
C VAL A 92 -7.75 -6.56 -1.96
N ALA A 93 -8.90 -6.38 -1.27
CA ALA A 93 -10.19 -6.27 -1.95
C ALA A 93 -10.24 -5.05 -2.89
N VAL A 94 -9.78 -3.88 -2.45
CA VAL A 94 -9.71 -2.66 -3.28
C VAL A 94 -8.74 -2.86 -4.45
N ALA A 95 -7.56 -3.42 -4.20
CA ALA A 95 -6.56 -3.66 -5.23
C ALA A 95 -7.09 -4.62 -6.31
N LEU A 96 -7.77 -5.70 -5.92
CA LEU A 96 -8.42 -6.64 -6.84
C LEU A 96 -9.55 -5.98 -7.63
N LEU A 97 -10.38 -5.14 -6.99
CA LEU A 97 -11.46 -4.44 -7.69
C LEU A 97 -10.91 -3.44 -8.71
N VAL A 98 -9.86 -2.68 -8.38
CA VAL A 98 -9.20 -1.78 -9.34
C VAL A 98 -8.62 -2.58 -10.51
N TRP A 99 -7.97 -3.72 -10.23
CA TRP A 99 -7.48 -4.61 -11.28
C TRP A 99 -8.61 -5.16 -12.15
N LEU A 100 -9.73 -5.62 -11.57
CA LEU A 100 -10.89 -6.11 -12.34
C LEU A 100 -11.47 -5.01 -13.23
N ILE A 101 -11.56 -3.77 -12.74
CA ILE A 101 -12.03 -2.62 -13.52
C ILE A 101 -11.06 -2.34 -14.69
N ASP A 102 -9.74 -2.44 -14.45
CA ASP A 102 -8.75 -2.29 -15.52
C ASP A 102 -8.89 -3.38 -16.57
N GLN A 103 -9.10 -4.64 -16.17
CA GLN A 103 -9.36 -5.73 -17.12
C GLN A 103 -10.67 -5.52 -17.88
N ALA A 104 -11.74 -5.13 -17.19
CA ALA A 104 -13.03 -4.84 -17.85
C ALA A 104 -12.89 -3.68 -18.85
N THR A 105 -12.09 -2.67 -18.52
CA THR A 105 -11.77 -1.56 -19.43
C THR A 105 -10.92 -2.03 -20.61
N GLY A 106 -9.93 -2.88 -20.37
CA GLY A 106 -9.05 -3.44 -21.41
C GLY A 106 -9.82 -4.29 -22.41
N PHE A 107 -10.53 -5.28 -21.94
CA PHE A 107 -11.29 -6.21 -22.80
C PHE A 107 -12.57 -5.57 -23.36
N GLY A 108 -13.29 -4.77 -22.56
CA GLY A 108 -14.57 -4.22 -22.95
C GLY A 108 -14.49 -2.93 -23.78
N LEU A 109 -13.67 -1.95 -23.36
CA LEU A 109 -13.61 -0.64 -24.00
C LEU A 109 -12.45 -0.51 -24.99
N ARG A 110 -11.30 -1.12 -24.71
CA ARG A 110 -10.10 -1.04 -25.58
C ARG A 110 -10.02 -2.16 -26.59
N GLY A 111 -10.90 -3.16 -26.51
CA GLY A 111 -10.98 -4.25 -27.47
C GLY A 111 -9.77 -5.20 -27.43
N TYR A 112 -9.15 -5.41 -26.27
CA TYR A 112 -8.09 -6.41 -26.18
C TYR A 112 -8.61 -7.79 -26.57
N PRO A 113 -7.86 -8.57 -27.34
CA PRO A 113 -8.31 -9.88 -27.77
C PRO A 113 -8.46 -10.84 -26.59
N LEU A 114 -9.55 -11.61 -26.55
CA LEU A 114 -9.77 -12.66 -25.56
C LEU A 114 -9.00 -13.93 -25.95
N GLU A 115 -7.70 -13.85 -25.96
CA GLU A 115 -6.81 -14.95 -26.27
C GLU A 115 -5.97 -15.35 -25.05
N GLN A 116 -5.34 -16.53 -25.13
CA GLN A 116 -4.57 -17.09 -24.02
C GLN A 116 -3.47 -16.13 -23.53
N LEU A 117 -2.78 -15.44 -24.44
CA LEU A 117 -1.73 -14.49 -24.11
C LEU A 117 -2.25 -13.33 -23.26
N SER A 118 -3.34 -12.69 -23.69
CA SER A 118 -3.95 -11.56 -22.98
C SER A 118 -4.50 -11.97 -21.60
N LEU A 119 -5.12 -13.15 -21.52
CA LEU A 119 -5.60 -13.70 -20.25
C LEU A 119 -4.47 -14.05 -19.29
N THR A 120 -3.35 -14.59 -19.81
CA THR A 120 -2.16 -14.87 -18.99
C THR A 120 -1.60 -13.57 -18.40
N TRP A 121 -1.49 -12.51 -19.21
CA TRP A 121 -1.07 -11.19 -18.72
C TRP A 121 -2.02 -10.63 -17.67
N ALA A 122 -3.32 -10.77 -17.85
CA ALA A 122 -4.30 -10.35 -16.87
C ALA A 122 -4.06 -11.03 -15.51
N VAL A 123 -3.83 -12.34 -15.50
CA VAL A 123 -3.55 -13.10 -14.28
C VAL A 123 -2.23 -12.67 -13.63
N VAL A 124 -1.16 -12.50 -14.40
CA VAL A 124 0.16 -12.04 -13.91
C VAL A 124 0.05 -10.67 -13.27
N MET A 125 -0.63 -9.72 -13.93
CA MET A 125 -0.86 -8.39 -13.38
C MET A 125 -1.70 -8.43 -12.11
N GLY A 126 -2.73 -9.28 -12.06
CA GLY A 126 -3.55 -9.48 -10.87
C GLY A 126 -2.75 -10.03 -9.68
N ALA A 127 -1.94 -11.06 -9.94
CA ALA A 127 -1.05 -11.64 -8.92
C ALA A 127 -0.05 -10.60 -8.39
N GLY A 128 0.59 -9.84 -9.26
CA GLY A 128 1.49 -8.74 -8.90
C GLY A 128 0.78 -7.66 -8.07
N THR A 129 -0.44 -7.28 -8.46
CA THR A 129 -1.26 -6.31 -7.72
C THR A 129 -1.58 -6.79 -6.30
N VAL A 130 -1.97 -8.03 -6.12
CA VAL A 130 -2.22 -8.63 -4.80
C VAL A 130 -0.95 -8.69 -3.97
N ALA A 131 0.17 -9.13 -4.56
CA ALA A 131 1.45 -9.21 -3.88
C ALA A 131 1.90 -7.84 -3.35
N VAL A 132 1.76 -6.78 -4.16
CA VAL A 132 2.06 -5.40 -3.75
C VAL A 132 1.15 -4.94 -2.60
N ALA A 133 -0.16 -5.19 -2.68
CA ALA A 133 -1.10 -4.81 -1.62
C ALA A 133 -0.78 -5.51 -0.30
N LEU A 134 -0.43 -6.79 -0.34
CA LEU A 134 0.00 -7.56 0.83
C LEU A 134 1.31 -7.03 1.40
N LEU A 135 2.33 -6.81 0.57
CA LEU A 135 3.61 -6.24 0.99
C LEU A 135 3.43 -4.89 1.69
N ALA A 136 2.70 -3.97 1.07
CA ALA A 136 2.46 -2.64 1.61
C ALA A 136 1.62 -2.67 2.91
N SER A 137 0.78 -3.68 3.09
CA SER A 137 -0.02 -3.89 4.30
C SER A 137 0.81 -4.32 5.52
N GLN A 138 2.03 -4.85 5.31
CA GLN A 138 2.95 -5.27 6.38
C GLN A 138 3.61 -4.09 7.11
N GLY A 139 3.09 -2.89 6.94
CA GLY A 139 3.67 -1.66 7.45
C GLY A 139 4.06 -1.70 8.92
N PRO A 140 5.30 -1.31 9.24
CA PRO A 140 5.82 -1.31 10.59
C PRO A 140 5.07 -0.31 11.49
N GLY A 141 5.12 -0.53 12.80
CA GLY A 141 4.40 0.28 13.78
C GLY A 141 4.71 1.78 13.75
N PHE A 142 5.90 2.17 13.26
CA PHE A 142 6.29 3.58 13.16
C PHE A 142 5.44 4.37 12.15
N ARG A 143 4.87 3.73 11.14
CA ARG A 143 4.00 4.38 10.14
C ARG A 143 2.78 5.08 10.75
N ARG A 144 2.33 4.60 11.92
CA ARG A 144 1.16 5.10 12.65
C ARG A 144 1.52 6.05 13.79
N ARG A 145 2.82 6.34 13.99
CA ARG A 145 3.29 7.16 15.13
C ARG A 145 3.65 8.58 14.75
N SER A 146 3.98 8.82 13.48
CA SER A 146 4.45 10.14 13.04
C SER A 146 4.27 10.36 11.54
N TRP A 147 4.25 11.62 11.15
CA TRP A 147 4.23 12.04 9.76
C TRP A 147 5.42 11.49 8.95
N SER A 148 6.62 11.62 9.51
CA SER A 148 7.84 11.12 8.86
C SER A 148 7.81 9.61 8.68
N GLY A 149 7.34 8.88 9.69
CA GLY A 149 7.18 7.43 9.61
C GLY A 149 6.16 7.02 8.55
N HIS A 150 5.03 7.74 8.47
CA HIS A 150 4.02 7.49 7.45
C HIS A 150 4.53 7.79 6.04
N ALA A 151 5.18 8.95 5.85
CA ALA A 151 5.76 9.35 4.57
C ALA A 151 6.85 8.37 4.11
N LEU A 152 7.75 7.99 5.02
CA LEU A 152 8.80 7.00 4.74
C LEU A 152 8.20 5.66 4.30
N TRP A 153 7.19 5.15 5.05
CA TRP A 153 6.55 3.89 4.67
C TRP A 153 5.82 3.99 3.34
N SER A 154 5.13 5.10 3.06
CA SER A 154 4.48 5.32 1.77
C SER A 154 5.49 5.30 0.62
N LEU A 155 6.65 5.95 0.79
CA LEU A 155 7.73 5.95 -0.19
C LEU A 155 8.28 4.54 -0.42
N LEU A 156 8.58 3.81 0.67
CA LEU A 156 9.09 2.44 0.59
C LEU A 156 8.06 1.48 -0.05
N ALA A 157 6.78 1.62 0.30
CA ALA A 157 5.71 0.82 -0.28
C ALA A 157 5.50 1.10 -1.77
N LEU A 158 5.57 2.38 -2.19
CA LEU A 158 5.46 2.76 -3.60
C LEU A 158 6.66 2.26 -4.42
N THR A 159 7.88 2.45 -3.91
CA THR A 159 9.11 2.01 -4.60
C THR A 159 9.21 0.49 -4.62
N GLY A 160 9.09 -0.16 -3.46
CA GLY A 160 9.15 -1.62 -3.34
C GLY A 160 7.99 -2.29 -4.07
N GLY A 161 6.80 -1.69 -4.03
CA GLY A 161 5.64 -2.16 -4.78
C GLY A 161 5.84 -2.08 -6.29
N PHE A 162 6.42 -0.99 -6.80
CA PHE A 162 6.77 -0.87 -8.22
C PHE A 162 7.80 -1.92 -8.63
N LEU A 163 8.88 -2.08 -7.86
CA LEU A 163 9.92 -3.07 -8.14
C LEU A 163 9.37 -4.50 -8.10
N LEU A 164 8.53 -4.82 -7.11
CA LEU A 164 7.89 -6.13 -7.02
C LEU A 164 6.97 -6.39 -8.22
N TYR A 165 6.15 -5.42 -8.58
CA TYR A 165 5.22 -5.52 -9.71
C TYR A 165 5.95 -5.70 -11.04
N GLN A 166 6.94 -4.83 -11.32
CA GLN A 166 7.74 -4.92 -12.54
C GLN A 166 8.63 -6.16 -12.55
N GLY A 167 9.15 -6.57 -11.39
CA GLY A 167 9.89 -7.82 -11.24
C GLY A 167 9.04 -9.04 -11.56
N THR A 168 7.76 -9.05 -11.13
CA THR A 168 6.81 -10.13 -11.48
C THR A 168 6.59 -10.19 -12.99
N ILE A 169 6.39 -9.04 -13.63
CA ILE A 169 6.24 -8.96 -15.09
C ILE A 169 7.53 -9.41 -15.81
N ALA A 170 8.68 -8.87 -15.41
CA ALA A 170 9.96 -9.17 -16.02
C ALA A 170 10.35 -10.66 -15.90
N LEU A 171 9.97 -11.32 -14.81
CA LEU A 171 10.20 -12.73 -14.59
C LEU A 171 9.40 -13.62 -15.56
N VAL A 172 8.18 -13.20 -15.88
CA VAL A 172 7.25 -13.96 -16.70
C VAL A 172 7.37 -13.59 -18.18
N TYR A 173 7.82 -12.36 -18.49
CA TYR A 173 7.89 -11.82 -19.84
C TYR A 173 8.65 -12.72 -20.84
N PRO A 174 9.88 -13.23 -20.54
CA PRO A 174 10.62 -14.08 -21.46
C PRO A 174 9.97 -15.43 -21.76
N VAL A 175 9.08 -15.89 -20.87
CA VAL A 175 8.36 -17.16 -21.03
C VAL A 175 7.12 -17.00 -21.92
N ILE A 176 6.51 -15.82 -21.90
CA ILE A 176 5.25 -15.55 -22.61
C ILE A 176 5.50 -14.90 -23.97
N VAL A 177 6.54 -14.04 -24.06
CA VAL A 177 6.85 -13.28 -25.28
C VAL A 177 8.24 -13.69 -25.76
N ASP A 178 8.27 -14.35 -26.91
CA ASP A 178 9.52 -14.86 -27.50
C ASP A 178 10.63 -13.79 -27.58
N GLY A 179 11.58 -13.86 -26.65
CA GLY A 179 12.92 -13.29 -26.77
C GLY A 179 13.07 -11.76 -26.72
N HIS A 180 12.02 -10.98 -26.56
CA HIS A 180 12.14 -9.52 -26.52
C HIS A 180 12.12 -9.01 -25.09
N ALA A 181 13.13 -8.25 -24.70
CA ALA A 181 13.14 -7.53 -23.43
C ALA A 181 12.18 -6.33 -23.50
N MET A 182 11.52 -6.02 -22.37
CA MET A 182 10.71 -4.81 -22.24
C MET A 182 11.59 -3.56 -22.41
N GLY A 183 11.25 -2.67 -23.34
CA GLY A 183 12.02 -1.46 -23.62
C GLY A 183 12.13 -0.53 -22.41
N ALA A 184 13.27 0.15 -22.27
CA ALA A 184 13.50 1.09 -21.17
C ALA A 184 12.53 2.28 -21.18
N ASP A 185 12.05 2.67 -22.35
CA ASP A 185 11.02 3.71 -22.55
C ASP A 185 9.68 3.31 -21.92
N VAL A 186 9.28 2.06 -22.07
CA VAL A 186 8.05 1.51 -21.42
C VAL A 186 8.20 1.55 -19.91
N ILE A 187 9.33 1.06 -19.38
CA ILE A 187 9.57 1.02 -17.92
C ILE A 187 9.58 2.45 -17.34
N THR A 188 10.22 3.39 -18.00
CA THR A 188 10.26 4.81 -17.56
C THR A 188 8.89 5.46 -17.64
N GLY A 189 8.10 5.17 -18.67
CA GLY A 189 6.71 5.61 -18.77
C GLY A 189 5.86 5.11 -17.60
N LEU A 190 5.96 3.81 -17.29
CA LEU A 190 5.26 3.19 -16.16
C LEU A 190 5.73 3.77 -14.80
N LEU A 191 7.02 4.00 -14.63
CA LEU A 191 7.57 4.63 -13.42
C LEU A 191 7.01 6.05 -13.23
N ARG A 192 7.03 6.86 -14.28
CA ARG A 192 6.46 8.21 -14.25
C ARG A 192 4.98 8.20 -13.83
N GLN A 193 4.21 7.29 -14.39
CA GLN A 193 2.80 7.13 -14.08
C GLN A 193 2.58 6.67 -12.64
N GLN A 194 3.40 5.72 -12.18
CA GLN A 194 3.44 5.25 -10.78
C GLN A 194 3.71 6.40 -9.81
N LEU A 195 4.69 7.26 -10.10
CA LEU A 195 5.04 8.41 -9.26
C LEU A 195 3.93 9.46 -9.23
N LEU A 196 3.29 9.74 -10.36
CA LEU A 196 2.19 10.70 -10.43
C LEU A 196 0.98 10.24 -9.60
N TRP A 197 0.49 9.05 -9.83
CA TRP A 197 -0.68 8.51 -9.12
C TRP A 197 -0.37 8.18 -7.67
N GLY A 198 0.77 7.52 -7.40
CA GLY A 198 1.20 7.21 -6.04
C GLY A 198 1.45 8.46 -5.21
N GLY A 199 2.08 9.47 -5.80
CA GLY A 199 2.30 10.78 -5.17
C GLY A 199 0.99 11.51 -4.89
N ALA A 200 0.06 11.56 -5.86
CA ALA A 200 -1.25 12.18 -5.67
C ALA A 200 -2.05 11.50 -4.55
N LEU A 201 -2.06 10.17 -4.52
CA LEU A 201 -2.75 9.41 -3.46
C LEU A 201 -2.09 9.63 -2.09
N ALA A 202 -0.75 9.63 -2.01
CA ALA A 202 -0.03 9.86 -0.77
C ALA A 202 -0.26 11.28 -0.23
N LEU A 203 -0.24 12.30 -1.10
CA LEU A 203 -0.54 13.68 -0.74
C LEU A 203 -1.99 13.86 -0.30
N GLY A 204 -2.95 13.29 -1.04
CA GLY A 204 -4.37 13.33 -0.69
C GLY A 204 -4.65 12.69 0.67
N HIS A 205 -4.06 11.52 0.94
CA HIS A 205 -4.16 10.87 2.24
C HIS A 205 -3.49 11.69 3.36
N GLY A 206 -2.31 12.23 3.09
CA GLY A 206 -1.62 13.11 4.03
C GLY A 206 -2.44 14.35 4.38
N LEU A 207 -3.04 15.01 3.38
CA LEU A 207 -3.92 16.14 3.60
C LEU A 207 -5.15 15.76 4.44
N TRP A 208 -5.76 14.63 4.14
CA TRP A 208 -6.90 14.14 4.91
C TRP A 208 -6.54 13.85 6.37
N LEU A 209 -5.39 13.23 6.62
CA LEU A 209 -4.86 13.04 7.98
C LEU A 209 -4.69 14.38 8.71
N ARG A 210 -4.10 15.37 8.03
CA ARG A 210 -3.90 16.71 8.62
C ARG A 210 -5.21 17.38 9.00
N LEU A 211 -6.21 17.33 8.13
CA LEU A 211 -7.53 17.91 8.39
C LEU A 211 -8.23 17.24 9.58
N ASN A 212 -8.14 15.92 9.72
CA ASN A 212 -8.71 15.20 10.85
C ASN A 212 -8.03 15.55 12.17
N ILE A 213 -6.72 15.72 12.20
CA ILE A 213 -5.98 16.12 13.40
C ILE A 213 -6.40 17.53 13.85
N THR A 214 -6.50 18.48 12.93
CA THR A 214 -6.89 19.87 13.25
C THR A 214 -8.33 19.95 13.76
N GLN A 215 -9.27 19.19 13.19
CA GLN A 215 -10.66 19.16 13.66
C GLN A 215 -10.78 18.59 15.08
N THR A 216 -10.05 17.51 15.38
CA THR A 216 -10.06 16.90 16.72
C THR A 216 -9.48 17.84 17.77
N ALA A 217 -8.48 18.64 17.43
CA ALA A 217 -7.89 19.63 18.33
C ALA A 217 -8.85 20.79 18.65
N SER A 218 -9.68 21.22 17.69
CA SER A 218 -10.62 22.35 17.88
C SER A 218 -11.83 22.00 18.73
N ILE A 219 -12.19 20.72 18.84
CA ILE A 219 -13.36 20.25 19.61
C ILE A 219 -13.02 19.99 21.10
N ARG A 220 -11.73 19.94 21.48
CA ARG A 220 -11.34 19.81 22.89
C ARG A 220 -11.70 21.08 23.65
N PRO A 221 -12.64 21.04 24.61
CA PRO A 221 -12.91 22.19 25.46
C PRO A 221 -11.63 22.58 26.19
N ALA A 222 -11.35 23.88 26.24
CA ALA A 222 -10.27 24.41 27.05
C ALA A 222 -10.42 23.87 28.48
N LYS A 223 -9.41 23.18 28.98
CA LYS A 223 -9.39 22.63 30.34
C LYS A 223 -9.69 23.79 31.28
N SER A 224 -10.82 23.71 31.98
CA SER A 224 -11.26 24.75 32.94
C SER A 224 -10.09 25.06 33.88
N PRO A 225 -9.65 26.33 34.01
CA PRO A 225 -8.61 26.70 34.94
C PRO A 225 -9.22 26.66 36.33
N GLY A 226 -9.18 25.54 37.03
CA GLY A 226 -9.71 25.46 38.38
C GLY A 226 -10.05 24.07 38.94
N GLU A 227 -9.87 22.97 38.17
CA GLU A 227 -10.00 21.65 38.82
C GLU A 227 -8.67 21.29 39.51
N PRO A 228 -8.62 21.29 40.85
CA PRO A 228 -7.51 20.75 41.61
C PRO A 228 -7.47 19.25 41.31
N GLY A 229 -6.29 18.79 40.82
CA GLY A 229 -6.05 17.35 40.60
C GLY A 229 -6.26 16.58 41.89
N LEU A 230 -7.26 15.69 41.87
CA LEU A 230 -7.43 14.63 42.84
C LEU A 230 -6.42 13.52 42.59
#